data_241a8026eb3ee8c22e8d49bedd651b8a
#
_entry.id   241a8026eb3ee8c22e8d49bedd651b8a
#
_cell.length_a   1.000
_cell.length_b   1.000
_cell.length_c   1.000
_cell.angle_alpha   90.00
_cell.angle_beta   90.00
_cell.angle_gamma   90.00
#
_symmetry.space_group_name_H-M   'P 1'
#
loop_
_entity.id
_entity.type
_entity.pdbx_description
1 polymer ?
#
loop_
_entity_poly.entity_id
_entity_poly.type
_entity_poly.pdbx_seq_one_letter_code
_entity_poly.pdbx_strand_id
1 'polypeptide(L)'
;NVPNGRPTKVALFDEWSARGNDYDTRAARSTWKSFKPGPVQIGTLIEEAKRHGYTPDRDAPPPDPAEEARRRAEREQRDTAAAKRTADAQQRARREAETALRNASDTGASEYLSRKRCSAYGVKFDDGALLVPMLDQAGELWNVQRIAPDGGKRFLPGGRKSGLWHWIGLALAAPDTPLLIAEGYATAASLHEATGYPCAVAFDCGNLLPVAKALRTLHPKARIVLCADDDANDKTKHADGSNPGKAKAHKAAQAVGGVV
;
A
#
# COMPACT_ATOMS: atom_id res chain seq x y z
N ASN A 1 -27.65 -2.17 24.76
CA ASN A 1 -27.51 -1.34 25.99
C ASN A 1 -26.16 -0.67 25.93
N VAL A 2 -26.17 0.66 25.67
CA VAL A 2 -24.98 1.50 25.75
C VAL A 2 -24.89 2.03 27.16
N PRO A 3 -23.83 1.75 27.93
CA PRO A 3 -23.63 2.40 29.22
C PRO A 3 -23.39 3.88 28.99
N ASN A 4 -24.09 4.74 29.70
CA ASN A 4 -23.97 6.21 29.77
C ASN A 4 -24.93 7.08 28.95
N GLY A 5 -26.12 6.61 28.55
CA GLY A 5 -27.15 7.51 28.02
C GLY A 5 -26.83 8.29 26.74
N ARG A 6 -25.68 8.08 26.11
CA ARG A 6 -25.32 8.74 24.85
C ARG A 6 -25.99 8.03 23.66
N PRO A 7 -26.60 8.79 22.73
CA PRO A 7 -27.21 8.19 21.55
C PRO A 7 -26.19 7.41 20.72
N THR A 8 -26.63 6.32 20.10
CA THR A 8 -25.76 5.57 19.16
C THR A 8 -25.43 6.43 17.94
N LYS A 9 -24.32 6.13 17.27
CA LYS A 9 -23.94 6.85 16.03
C LYS A 9 -25.06 6.81 14.97
N VAL A 10 -25.78 5.68 14.89
CA VAL A 10 -26.95 5.52 13.99
C VAL A 10 -28.08 6.44 14.39
N ALA A 11 -28.37 6.56 15.70
CA ALA A 11 -29.42 7.43 16.21
C ALA A 11 -29.10 8.92 15.94
N LEU A 12 -27.84 9.33 16.11
CA LEU A 12 -27.39 10.69 15.78
C LEU A 12 -27.51 10.97 14.27
N PHE A 13 -27.16 10.01 13.42
CA PHE A 13 -27.29 10.16 11.98
C PHE A 13 -28.78 10.25 11.56
N ASP A 14 -29.64 9.44 12.16
CA ASP A 14 -31.06 9.40 11.91
C ASP A 14 -31.73 10.75 12.34
N GLU A 15 -31.42 11.21 13.55
CA GLU A 15 -31.87 12.50 14.06
C GLU A 15 -31.41 13.69 13.20
N TRP A 16 -30.15 13.67 12.75
CA TRP A 16 -29.63 14.69 11.85
C TRP A 16 -30.32 14.65 10.48
N SER A 17 -30.51 13.46 9.92
CA SER A 17 -31.17 13.28 8.62
C SER A 17 -32.64 13.72 8.66
N ALA A 18 -33.30 13.54 9.80
CA ALA A 18 -34.69 13.95 10.01
C ALA A 18 -34.96 15.48 9.95
N ARG A 19 -33.89 16.28 9.89
CA ARG A 19 -33.98 17.73 9.68
C ARG A 19 -34.16 18.13 8.21
N GLY A 20 -33.97 17.17 7.29
CA GLY A 20 -34.15 17.38 5.84
C GLY A 20 -35.62 17.24 5.43
N ASN A 21 -36.03 17.99 4.39
CA ASN A 21 -37.43 18.01 3.92
C ASN A 21 -37.90 16.68 3.33
N ASP A 22 -36.97 15.85 2.81
CA ASP A 22 -37.27 14.58 2.16
C ASP A 22 -36.81 13.38 3.00
N TYR A 23 -36.95 13.50 4.33
CA TYR A 23 -36.51 12.43 5.23
C TYR A 23 -37.34 11.16 5.11
N ASP A 24 -36.68 10.04 4.86
CA ASP A 24 -37.21 8.68 4.94
C ASP A 24 -36.32 7.82 5.83
N THR A 25 -36.87 7.26 6.89
CA THR A 25 -36.16 6.44 7.87
C THR A 25 -35.48 5.21 7.24
N ARG A 26 -36.15 4.59 6.25
CA ARG A 26 -35.61 3.40 5.58
C ARG A 26 -34.41 3.76 4.71
N ALA A 27 -34.54 4.85 3.94
CA ALA A 27 -33.44 5.38 3.11
C ALA A 27 -32.26 5.83 3.98
N ALA A 28 -32.49 6.55 5.08
CA ALA A 28 -31.44 6.95 6.00
C ALA A 28 -30.68 5.75 6.58
N ARG A 29 -31.37 4.71 7.03
CA ARG A 29 -30.77 3.47 7.52
C ARG A 29 -30.00 2.68 6.43
N SER A 30 -30.50 2.68 5.21
CA SER A 30 -29.83 2.07 4.05
C SER A 30 -28.52 2.80 3.75
N THR A 31 -28.58 4.13 3.72
CA THR A 31 -27.39 4.99 3.54
C THR A 31 -26.36 4.76 4.64
N TRP A 32 -26.79 4.71 5.91
CA TRP A 32 -25.88 4.41 7.01
C TRP A 32 -25.16 3.08 6.84
N LYS A 33 -25.88 2.02 6.42
CA LYS A 33 -25.30 0.68 6.17
C LYS A 33 -24.35 0.66 4.98
N SER A 34 -24.48 1.57 4.02
CA SER A 34 -23.61 1.66 2.85
C SER A 34 -22.25 2.29 3.16
N PHE A 35 -22.11 3.02 4.27
CA PHE A 35 -20.85 3.62 4.65
C PHE A 35 -19.80 2.55 4.97
N LYS A 36 -18.69 2.61 4.25
CA LYS A 36 -17.51 1.79 4.50
C LYS A 36 -16.47 2.64 5.25
N PRO A 37 -15.65 2.03 6.13
CA PRO A 37 -14.50 2.73 6.68
C PRO A 37 -13.65 3.29 5.52
N GLY A 38 -13.41 4.59 5.55
CA GLY A 38 -12.72 5.31 4.48
C GLY A 38 -11.79 6.40 5.02
N PRO A 39 -11.12 7.14 4.14
CA PRO A 39 -10.19 8.20 4.52
C PRO A 39 -10.87 9.42 5.15
N VAL A 40 -12.21 9.51 5.08
CA VAL A 40 -12.97 10.63 5.67
C VAL A 40 -12.96 10.51 7.19
N GLN A 41 -12.34 11.48 7.84
CA GLN A 41 -12.21 11.57 9.29
C GLN A 41 -12.98 12.79 9.82
N ILE A 42 -13.10 12.90 11.14
CA ILE A 42 -13.77 14.05 11.78
C ILE A 42 -13.14 15.39 11.37
N GLY A 43 -11.83 15.43 11.11
CA GLY A 43 -11.15 16.61 10.58
C GLY A 43 -11.68 17.05 9.23
N THR A 44 -11.94 16.11 8.31
CA THR A 44 -12.55 16.39 7.00
C THR A 44 -13.94 17.01 7.16
N LEU A 45 -14.74 16.47 8.09
CA LEU A 45 -16.07 17.01 8.39
C LEU A 45 -15.99 18.44 8.95
N ILE A 46 -15.05 18.70 9.87
CA ILE A 46 -14.85 20.04 10.46
C ILE A 46 -14.40 21.03 9.39
N GLU A 47 -13.48 20.66 8.51
CA GLU A 47 -13.01 21.53 7.41
C GLU A 47 -14.17 21.84 6.43
N GLU A 48 -14.98 20.84 6.09
CA GLU A 48 -16.15 21.07 5.26
C GLU A 48 -17.19 21.94 5.93
N ALA A 49 -17.45 21.71 7.21
CA ALA A 49 -18.36 22.56 8.00
C ALA A 49 -17.89 24.03 8.04
N LYS A 50 -16.57 24.27 8.18
CA LYS A 50 -16.00 25.62 8.12
C LYS A 50 -16.21 26.28 6.75
N ARG A 51 -16.10 25.54 5.66
CA ARG A 51 -16.39 26.06 4.30
C ARG A 51 -17.87 26.52 4.17
N HIS A 52 -18.75 25.88 4.92
CA HIS A 52 -20.17 26.21 5.00
C HIS A 52 -20.55 27.15 6.16
N GLY A 53 -19.57 27.88 6.70
CA GLY A 53 -19.81 28.94 7.70
C GLY A 53 -19.81 28.48 9.15
N TYR A 54 -19.44 27.21 9.44
CA TYR A 54 -19.26 26.78 10.82
C TYR A 54 -18.05 27.50 11.45
N THR A 55 -18.29 28.23 12.50
CA THR A 55 -17.26 28.80 13.37
C THR A 55 -17.25 28.03 14.68
N PRO A 56 -16.12 27.51 15.13
CA PRO A 56 -16.00 26.89 16.45
C PRO A 56 -16.42 27.92 17.52
N ASP A 57 -17.21 27.47 18.47
CA ASP A 57 -17.54 28.29 19.62
C ASP A 57 -16.26 28.65 20.38
N ARG A 58 -15.90 29.94 20.35
CA ARG A 58 -14.68 30.45 21.02
C ARG A 58 -14.88 30.60 22.52
N ASP A 59 -16.14 30.62 22.97
CA ASP A 59 -16.51 30.80 24.39
C ASP A 59 -16.79 29.44 25.05
N ALA A 60 -16.63 28.32 24.30
CA ALA A 60 -16.72 27.01 24.89
C ALA A 60 -15.68 26.87 26.01
N PRO A 61 -16.03 26.42 27.20
CA PRO A 61 -15.08 26.25 28.28
C PRO A 61 -13.98 25.27 27.82
N PRO A 62 -12.72 25.51 28.20
CA PRO A 62 -11.64 24.58 27.86
C PRO A 62 -12.00 23.18 28.37
N PRO A 63 -11.64 22.15 27.62
CA PRO A 63 -11.90 20.78 28.04
C PRO A 63 -11.26 20.53 29.41
N ASP A 64 -11.93 19.73 30.25
CA ASP A 64 -11.40 19.33 31.55
C ASP A 64 -10.01 18.66 31.35
N PRO A 65 -8.94 19.20 31.96
CA PRO A 65 -7.60 18.65 31.83
C PRO A 65 -7.51 17.17 32.22
N ALA A 66 -8.31 16.71 33.16
CA ALA A 66 -8.35 15.29 33.57
C ALA A 66 -9.00 14.42 32.47
N GLU A 67 -10.05 14.93 31.82
CA GLU A 67 -10.69 14.23 30.70
C GLU A 67 -9.77 14.19 29.47
N GLU A 68 -9.04 15.26 29.17
CA GLU A 68 -8.04 15.28 28.09
C GLU A 68 -6.91 14.30 28.36
N ALA A 69 -6.36 14.28 29.57
CA ALA A 69 -5.32 13.33 29.96
C ALA A 69 -5.78 11.88 29.80
N ARG A 70 -7.02 11.58 30.23
CA ARG A 70 -7.62 10.25 30.07
C ARG A 70 -7.78 9.88 28.59
N ARG A 71 -8.30 10.76 27.76
CA ARG A 71 -8.48 10.55 26.31
C ARG A 71 -7.13 10.33 25.61
N ARG A 72 -6.10 11.07 26.02
CA ARG A 72 -4.74 10.92 25.51
C ARG A 72 -4.18 9.55 25.88
N ALA A 73 -4.29 9.13 27.14
CA ALA A 73 -3.84 7.82 27.59
C ALA A 73 -4.56 6.67 26.88
N GLU A 74 -5.88 6.77 26.73
CA GLU A 74 -6.67 5.77 25.98
C GLU A 74 -6.27 5.69 24.51
N ARG A 75 -5.94 6.83 23.89
CA ARG A 75 -5.45 6.88 22.50
C ARG A 75 -4.08 6.21 22.39
N GLU A 76 -3.15 6.55 23.27
CA GLU A 76 -1.80 5.97 23.30
C GLU A 76 -1.83 4.46 23.52
N GLN A 77 -2.67 3.97 24.43
CA GLN A 77 -2.88 2.54 24.63
C GLN A 77 -3.42 1.84 23.36
N ARG A 78 -4.40 2.45 22.68
CA ARG A 78 -4.93 1.89 21.42
C ARG A 78 -3.89 1.88 20.32
N ASP A 79 -3.12 2.96 20.18
CA ASP A 79 -2.08 3.08 19.15
C ASP A 79 -0.96 2.06 19.41
N THR A 80 -0.54 1.90 20.66
CA THR A 80 0.45 0.87 21.07
C THR A 80 -0.07 -0.55 20.81
N ALA A 81 -1.32 -0.83 21.17
CA ALA A 81 -1.92 -2.13 20.92
C ALA A 81 -2.07 -2.42 19.41
N ALA A 82 -2.41 -1.40 18.61
CA ALA A 82 -2.49 -1.53 17.15
C ALA A 82 -1.11 -1.77 16.53
N ALA A 83 -0.08 -1.03 16.96
CA ALA A 83 1.30 -1.23 16.52
C ALA A 83 1.81 -2.64 16.84
N LYS A 84 1.54 -3.14 18.06
CA LYS A 84 1.89 -4.51 18.46
C LYS A 84 1.20 -5.56 17.58
N ARG A 85 -0.11 -5.43 17.33
CA ARG A 85 -0.85 -6.34 16.45
C ARG A 85 -0.26 -6.38 15.04
N THR A 86 0.12 -5.21 14.52
CA THR A 86 0.75 -5.08 13.20
C THR A 86 2.11 -5.78 13.18
N ALA A 87 2.96 -5.54 14.18
CA ALA A 87 4.26 -6.19 14.31
C ALA A 87 4.13 -7.73 14.42
N ASP A 88 3.20 -8.21 15.24
CA ASP A 88 2.94 -9.65 15.39
C ASP A 88 2.45 -10.29 14.09
N ALA A 89 1.60 -9.59 13.32
CA ALA A 89 1.12 -10.05 12.02
C ALA A 89 2.27 -10.11 11.00
N GLN A 90 3.12 -9.09 10.96
CA GLN A 90 4.31 -9.05 10.08
C GLN A 90 5.30 -10.18 10.41
N GLN A 91 5.53 -10.46 11.69
CA GLN A 91 6.39 -11.58 12.10
C GLN A 91 5.80 -12.96 11.75
N ARG A 92 4.49 -13.13 11.82
CA ARG A 92 3.84 -14.36 11.35
C ARG A 92 4.01 -14.52 9.84
N ALA A 93 3.73 -13.47 9.07
CA ALA A 93 3.90 -13.49 7.61
C ALA A 93 5.37 -13.74 7.20
N ARG A 94 6.34 -13.18 7.93
CA ARG A 94 7.77 -13.47 7.72
C ARG A 94 8.08 -14.96 7.85
N ARG A 95 7.65 -15.60 8.94
CA ARG A 95 7.86 -17.05 9.15
C ARG A 95 7.15 -17.91 8.10
N GLU A 96 5.97 -17.49 7.67
CA GLU A 96 5.23 -18.15 6.59
C GLU A 96 5.98 -18.01 5.25
N ALA A 97 6.53 -16.83 4.94
CA ALA A 97 7.35 -16.60 3.76
C ALA A 97 8.61 -17.48 3.74
N GLU A 98 9.32 -17.55 4.87
CA GLU A 98 10.51 -18.41 5.03
C GLU A 98 10.17 -19.88 4.79
N THR A 99 9.03 -20.34 5.33
CA THR A 99 8.56 -21.71 5.15
C THR A 99 8.15 -21.98 3.69
N ALA A 100 7.40 -21.06 3.08
CA ALA A 100 6.98 -21.19 1.69
C ALA A 100 8.18 -21.27 0.73
N LEU A 101 9.17 -20.38 0.89
CA LEU A 101 10.37 -20.39 0.06
C LEU A 101 11.28 -21.61 0.32
N ARG A 102 11.32 -22.14 1.54
CA ARG A 102 12.07 -23.36 1.86
C ARG A 102 11.48 -24.59 1.17
N ASN A 103 10.15 -24.66 1.10
CA ASN A 103 9.44 -25.81 0.53
C ASN A 103 9.33 -25.74 -1.00
N ALA A 104 9.51 -24.56 -1.59
CA ALA A 104 9.43 -24.35 -3.02
C ALA A 104 10.71 -24.76 -3.75
N SER A 105 10.58 -25.12 -5.03
CA SER A 105 11.70 -25.51 -5.89
C SER A 105 12.43 -24.30 -6.46
N ASP A 106 13.74 -24.43 -6.67
CA ASP A 106 14.55 -23.44 -7.39
C ASP A 106 14.33 -23.49 -8.91
N THR A 107 13.77 -24.57 -9.41
CA THR A 107 13.48 -24.78 -10.83
C THR A 107 12.03 -25.22 -11.03
N GLY A 108 11.45 -24.85 -12.17
CA GLY A 108 10.09 -25.23 -12.50
C GLY A 108 9.59 -24.55 -13.77
N ALA A 109 8.38 -24.89 -14.17
CA ALA A 109 7.66 -24.23 -15.25
C ALA A 109 6.61 -23.27 -14.69
N SER A 110 6.39 -22.15 -15.39
CA SER A 110 5.35 -21.19 -15.03
C SER A 110 4.68 -20.67 -16.30
N GLU A 111 3.37 -20.91 -16.41
CA GLU A 111 2.57 -20.35 -17.51
C GLU A 111 2.58 -18.82 -17.52
N TYR A 112 2.68 -18.19 -16.33
CA TYR A 112 2.81 -16.75 -16.23
C TYR A 112 4.05 -16.23 -16.93
N LEU A 113 5.23 -16.83 -16.69
CA LEU A 113 6.49 -16.45 -17.33
C LEU A 113 6.43 -16.70 -18.84
N SER A 114 5.91 -17.85 -19.26
CA SER A 114 5.76 -18.19 -20.68
C SER A 114 4.87 -17.18 -21.41
N ARG A 115 3.73 -16.83 -20.82
CA ARG A 115 2.80 -15.83 -21.38
C ARG A 115 3.42 -14.43 -21.42
N LYS A 116 4.23 -14.07 -20.40
CA LYS A 116 4.92 -12.78 -20.34
C LYS A 116 6.22 -12.74 -21.12
N ARG A 117 6.68 -13.91 -21.63
CA ARG A 117 7.92 -14.06 -22.39
C ARG A 117 9.14 -13.50 -21.66
N CYS A 118 9.24 -13.81 -20.37
CA CYS A 118 10.37 -13.41 -19.54
C CYS A 118 10.89 -14.59 -18.71
N SER A 119 12.14 -14.50 -18.30
CA SER A 119 12.84 -15.52 -17.54
C SER A 119 12.58 -15.41 -16.03
N ALA A 120 13.00 -16.46 -15.31
CA ALA A 120 12.96 -16.47 -13.85
C ALA A 120 14.26 -15.87 -13.27
N TYR A 121 14.11 -14.90 -12.37
CA TYR A 121 15.23 -14.25 -11.68
C TYR A 121 14.99 -14.24 -10.17
N GLY A 122 15.75 -15.04 -9.43
CA GLY A 122 15.72 -15.05 -7.97
C GLY A 122 14.37 -15.43 -7.35
N VAL A 123 13.54 -16.15 -8.06
CA VAL A 123 12.23 -16.64 -7.64
C VAL A 123 12.26 -18.14 -7.40
N LYS A 124 11.24 -18.64 -6.69
CA LYS A 124 11.01 -20.08 -6.54
C LYS A 124 9.68 -20.49 -7.14
N PHE A 125 9.52 -21.80 -7.35
CA PHE A 125 8.38 -22.41 -8.00
C PHE A 125 7.60 -23.28 -7.01
N ASP A 126 6.29 -23.11 -6.98
CA ASP A 126 5.38 -23.87 -6.12
C ASP A 126 4.09 -24.14 -6.90
N ASP A 127 3.90 -25.39 -7.36
CA ASP A 127 2.75 -25.83 -8.13
C ASP A 127 2.38 -24.87 -9.29
N GLY A 128 3.35 -24.62 -10.17
CA GLY A 128 3.20 -23.71 -11.33
C GLY A 128 3.13 -22.21 -11.00
N ALA A 129 2.99 -21.83 -9.73
CA ALA A 129 3.07 -20.45 -9.30
C ALA A 129 4.51 -20.02 -9.04
N LEU A 130 4.76 -18.71 -9.14
CA LEU A 130 6.03 -18.10 -8.72
C LEU A 130 5.91 -17.57 -7.31
N LEU A 131 6.95 -17.79 -6.52
CA LEU A 131 7.15 -17.14 -5.23
C LEU A 131 8.28 -16.11 -5.38
N VAL A 132 7.92 -14.84 -5.33
CA VAL A 132 8.85 -13.72 -5.46
C VAL A 132 9.18 -13.20 -4.06
N PRO A 133 10.42 -13.37 -3.56
CA PRO A 133 10.83 -12.88 -2.24
C PRO A 133 10.72 -11.36 -2.15
N MET A 134 10.29 -10.86 -1.01
CA MET A 134 10.20 -9.43 -0.72
C MET A 134 11.19 -9.09 0.39
N LEU A 135 12.27 -8.41 0.02
CA LEU A 135 13.40 -8.13 0.89
C LEU A 135 13.44 -6.65 1.28
N ASP A 136 13.98 -6.36 2.45
CA ASP A 136 14.27 -4.98 2.85
C ASP A 136 15.69 -4.55 2.46
N GLN A 137 16.08 -3.35 2.86
CA GLN A 137 17.40 -2.78 2.58
C GLN A 137 18.58 -3.54 3.20
N ALA A 138 18.33 -4.36 4.22
CA ALA A 138 19.34 -5.24 4.82
C ALA A 138 19.38 -6.62 4.14
N GLY A 139 18.53 -6.85 3.13
CA GLY A 139 18.39 -8.16 2.48
C GLY A 139 17.56 -9.16 3.28
N GLU A 140 16.90 -8.71 4.34
CA GLU A 140 16.06 -9.54 5.19
C GLU A 140 14.71 -9.82 4.52
N LEU A 141 14.29 -11.10 4.51
CA LEU A 141 12.99 -11.53 4.00
C LEU A 141 11.87 -11.09 4.96
N TRP A 142 10.81 -10.46 4.43
CA TRP A 142 9.64 -10.03 5.20
C TRP A 142 8.33 -10.55 4.65
N ASN A 143 8.27 -10.87 3.37
CA ASN A 143 7.04 -11.31 2.72
C ASN A 143 7.38 -12.08 1.45
N VAL A 144 6.37 -12.62 0.81
CA VAL A 144 6.47 -13.21 -0.53
C VAL A 144 5.25 -12.79 -1.35
N GLN A 145 5.46 -12.47 -2.62
CA GLN A 145 4.38 -12.36 -3.59
C GLN A 145 4.24 -13.69 -4.32
N ARG A 146 3.07 -14.32 -4.19
CA ARG A 146 2.69 -15.48 -5.01
C ARG A 146 2.03 -14.99 -6.28
N ILE A 147 2.55 -15.38 -7.45
CA ILE A 147 1.98 -15.13 -8.77
C ILE A 147 1.48 -16.47 -9.30
N ALA A 148 0.16 -16.59 -9.40
CA ALA A 148 -0.48 -17.80 -9.89
C ALA A 148 -0.29 -17.97 -11.43
N PRO A 149 -0.49 -19.17 -11.99
CA PRO A 149 -0.37 -19.41 -13.43
C PRO A 149 -1.22 -18.48 -14.29
N ASP A 150 -2.42 -18.11 -13.83
CA ASP A 150 -3.31 -17.14 -14.48
C ASP A 150 -2.83 -15.68 -14.39
N GLY A 151 -1.83 -15.40 -13.57
CA GLY A 151 -1.27 -14.07 -13.31
C GLY A 151 -1.85 -13.38 -12.08
N GLY A 152 -2.75 -14.02 -11.35
CA GLY A 152 -3.27 -13.54 -10.08
C GLY A 152 -2.13 -13.35 -9.06
N LYS A 153 -2.07 -12.17 -8.42
CA LYS A 153 -1.00 -11.82 -7.49
C LYS A 153 -1.55 -11.68 -6.07
N ARG A 154 -0.89 -12.33 -5.10
CA ARG A 154 -1.26 -12.26 -3.69
C ARG A 154 -0.03 -12.12 -2.82
N PHE A 155 -0.18 -11.36 -1.73
CA PHE A 155 0.79 -11.28 -0.63
C PHE A 155 0.30 -12.08 0.56
N LEU A 156 1.20 -12.43 1.47
CA LEU A 156 0.80 -13.03 2.73
C LEU A 156 0.03 -12.00 3.58
N PRO A 157 -1.12 -12.41 4.16
CA PRO A 157 -1.98 -11.53 4.94
C PRO A 157 -1.25 -10.92 6.14
N GLY A 158 -1.42 -9.60 6.33
CA GLY A 158 -0.77 -8.87 7.43
C GLY A 158 0.75 -8.68 7.28
N GLY A 159 1.35 -9.18 6.20
CA GLY A 159 2.78 -9.03 5.95
C GLY A 159 3.17 -7.59 5.58
N ARG A 160 4.38 -7.20 5.96
CA ARG A 160 4.99 -5.94 5.53
C ARG A 160 5.13 -5.93 4.01
N LYS A 161 4.89 -4.77 3.39
CA LYS A 161 5.09 -4.54 1.96
C LYS A 161 5.87 -3.26 1.70
N SER A 162 5.57 -2.22 2.45
CA SER A 162 6.18 -0.90 2.25
C SER A 162 7.70 -0.94 2.40
N GLY A 163 8.40 -0.43 1.38
CA GLY A 163 9.86 -0.37 1.33
C GLY A 163 10.55 -1.72 1.12
N LEU A 164 9.79 -2.75 0.70
CA LEU A 164 10.36 -4.04 0.28
C LEU A 164 10.44 -4.09 -1.24
N TRP A 165 11.46 -4.75 -1.75
CA TRP A 165 11.62 -5.02 -3.18
C TRP A 165 12.22 -6.39 -3.44
N HIS A 166 12.22 -6.78 -4.70
CA HIS A 166 12.93 -7.93 -5.21
C HIS A 166 13.92 -7.48 -6.29
N TRP A 167 15.14 -8.01 -6.28
CA TRP A 167 16.14 -7.69 -7.28
C TRP A 167 16.07 -8.61 -8.49
N ILE A 168 16.12 -8.03 -9.68
CA ILE A 168 16.43 -8.73 -10.95
C ILE A 168 17.75 -8.18 -11.48
N GLY A 169 18.71 -9.08 -11.70
CA GLY A 169 20.08 -8.70 -12.00
C GLY A 169 20.90 -8.32 -10.75
N LEU A 170 22.20 -8.15 -10.93
CA LEU A 170 23.10 -7.79 -9.85
C LEU A 170 23.06 -6.26 -9.62
N ALA A 171 22.73 -5.86 -8.40
CA ALA A 171 22.66 -4.44 -8.01
C ALA A 171 23.99 -3.67 -8.04
N LEU A 172 25.10 -4.37 -8.22
CA LEU A 172 26.47 -3.80 -8.17
C LEU A 172 27.08 -3.69 -9.58
N ALA A 173 26.33 -3.18 -10.52
CA ALA A 173 26.91 -2.76 -11.79
C ALA A 173 27.77 -1.49 -11.57
N ALA A 174 28.61 -1.16 -12.57
CA ALA A 174 29.52 -0.01 -12.53
C ALA A 174 28.84 1.29 -12.00
N PRO A 175 29.57 2.23 -11.41
CA PRO A 175 29.03 3.43 -10.75
C PRO A 175 28.02 4.23 -11.58
N ASP A 176 28.11 4.16 -12.92
CA ASP A 176 27.24 4.89 -13.86
C ASP A 176 26.07 4.05 -14.40
N THR A 177 25.91 2.81 -13.95
CA THR A 177 24.81 1.95 -14.40
C THR A 177 23.48 2.43 -13.84
N PRO A 178 22.48 2.69 -14.70
CA PRO A 178 21.15 3.03 -14.23
C PRO A 178 20.54 1.91 -13.38
N LEU A 179 19.86 2.31 -12.31
CA LEU A 179 19.10 1.43 -11.44
C LEU A 179 17.62 1.62 -11.77
N LEU A 180 16.99 0.58 -12.30
CA LEU A 180 15.59 0.63 -12.70
C LEU A 180 14.69 0.23 -11.53
N ILE A 181 13.51 0.83 -11.45
CA ILE A 181 12.46 0.45 -10.50
C ILE A 181 11.16 0.29 -11.29
N ALA A 182 10.56 -0.90 -11.23
CA ALA A 182 9.29 -1.20 -11.89
C ALA A 182 8.26 -1.73 -10.90
N GLU A 183 6.97 -1.61 -11.23
CA GLU A 183 5.89 -2.10 -10.37
C GLU A 183 5.84 -3.62 -10.34
N GLY A 184 5.86 -4.25 -11.51
CA GLY A 184 5.59 -5.67 -11.66
C GLY A 184 6.82 -6.50 -11.97
N TYR A 185 6.81 -7.77 -11.54
CA TYR A 185 7.89 -8.72 -11.80
C TYR A 185 8.19 -8.87 -13.30
N ALA A 186 7.18 -9.11 -14.14
CA ALA A 186 7.40 -9.31 -15.58
C ALA A 186 7.94 -8.05 -16.26
N THR A 187 7.44 -6.85 -15.90
CA THR A 187 7.96 -5.58 -16.39
C THR A 187 9.44 -5.42 -16.05
N ALA A 188 9.80 -5.70 -14.79
CA ALA A 188 11.18 -5.63 -14.34
C ALA A 188 12.09 -6.65 -15.04
N ALA A 189 11.60 -7.89 -15.25
CA ALA A 189 12.33 -8.93 -15.97
C ALA A 189 12.59 -8.53 -17.43
N SER A 190 11.55 -8.06 -18.13
CA SER A 190 11.67 -7.59 -19.52
C SER A 190 12.62 -6.40 -19.66
N LEU A 191 12.59 -5.47 -18.71
CA LEU A 191 13.50 -4.32 -18.69
C LEU A 191 14.96 -4.79 -18.50
N HIS A 192 15.18 -5.72 -17.58
CA HIS A 192 16.50 -6.31 -17.36
C HIS A 192 17.01 -7.05 -18.60
N GLU A 193 16.18 -7.88 -19.23
CA GLU A 193 16.53 -8.63 -20.44
C GLU A 193 16.86 -7.70 -21.62
N ALA A 194 16.14 -6.60 -21.75
CA ALA A 194 16.36 -5.64 -22.82
C ALA A 194 17.59 -4.74 -22.62
N THR A 195 17.98 -4.46 -21.38
CA THR A 195 19.00 -3.43 -21.07
C THR A 195 20.24 -3.97 -20.39
N GLY A 196 20.15 -5.14 -19.75
CA GLY A 196 21.16 -5.66 -18.83
C GLY A 196 21.24 -4.91 -17.50
N TYR A 197 20.43 -3.87 -17.28
CA TYR A 197 20.46 -3.08 -16.05
C TYR A 197 19.76 -3.78 -14.88
N PRO A 198 20.25 -3.59 -13.64
CA PRO A 198 19.55 -4.09 -12.46
C PRO A 198 18.19 -3.41 -12.30
N CYS A 199 17.19 -4.21 -11.98
CA CYS A 199 15.83 -3.72 -11.79
C CYS A 199 15.25 -4.17 -10.44
N ALA A 200 14.75 -3.22 -9.65
CA ALA A 200 14.02 -3.48 -8.41
C ALA A 200 12.52 -3.58 -8.70
N VAL A 201 11.92 -4.69 -8.33
CA VAL A 201 10.47 -4.89 -8.37
C VAL A 201 9.85 -4.27 -7.12
N ALA A 202 9.03 -3.24 -7.27
CA ALA A 202 8.35 -2.56 -6.15
C ALA A 202 6.99 -3.17 -5.81
N PHE A 203 6.49 -4.13 -6.59
CA PHE A 203 5.25 -4.89 -6.44
C PHE A 203 3.94 -4.14 -6.70
N ASP A 204 3.85 -2.84 -6.41
CA ASP A 204 2.74 -1.97 -6.77
C ASP A 204 3.14 -0.48 -6.78
N CYS A 205 2.29 0.34 -7.38
CA CYS A 205 2.54 1.78 -7.53
C CYS A 205 2.62 2.52 -6.19
N GLY A 206 1.97 2.03 -5.12
CA GLY A 206 2.02 2.63 -3.78
C GLY A 206 3.37 2.45 -3.11
N ASN A 207 4.12 1.43 -3.53
CA ASN A 207 5.42 1.09 -2.98
C ASN A 207 6.60 1.68 -3.77
N LEU A 208 6.38 2.32 -4.93
CA LEU A 208 7.44 2.96 -5.72
C LEU A 208 8.23 3.98 -4.90
N LEU A 209 7.55 4.89 -4.21
CA LEU A 209 8.21 5.94 -3.42
C LEU A 209 9.00 5.40 -2.22
N PRO A 210 8.46 4.51 -1.36
CA PRO A 210 9.23 3.86 -0.30
C PRO A 210 10.47 3.12 -0.81
N VAL A 211 10.35 2.36 -1.89
CA VAL A 211 11.48 1.63 -2.51
C VAL A 211 12.51 2.61 -3.09
N ALA A 212 12.08 3.61 -3.85
CA ALA A 212 12.98 4.60 -4.42
C ALA A 212 13.80 5.34 -3.33
N LYS A 213 13.17 5.71 -2.21
CA LYS A 213 13.87 6.32 -1.07
C LYS A 213 14.90 5.40 -0.43
N ALA A 214 14.54 4.13 -0.21
CA ALA A 214 15.45 3.13 0.34
C ALA A 214 16.65 2.91 -0.59
N LEU A 215 16.41 2.78 -1.89
CA LEU A 215 17.45 2.60 -2.90
C LEU A 215 18.34 3.84 -3.07
N ARG A 216 17.80 5.05 -2.96
CA ARG A 216 18.61 6.28 -2.94
C ARG A 216 19.53 6.34 -1.71
N THR A 217 19.05 5.86 -0.56
CA THR A 217 19.88 5.77 0.66
C THR A 217 21.03 4.77 0.49
N LEU A 218 20.74 3.59 -0.10
CA LEU A 218 21.76 2.56 -0.36
C LEU A 218 22.72 2.95 -1.49
N HIS A 219 22.23 3.65 -2.50
CA HIS A 219 22.96 4.02 -3.70
C HIS A 219 22.88 5.55 -3.96
N PRO A 220 23.58 6.38 -3.13
CA PRO A 220 23.40 7.84 -3.17
C PRO A 220 23.72 8.48 -4.53
N LYS A 221 24.61 7.89 -5.31
CA LYS A 221 25.07 8.41 -6.61
C LYS A 221 24.40 7.71 -7.81
N ALA A 222 23.60 6.66 -7.61
CA ALA A 222 23.01 5.92 -8.72
C ALA A 222 22.02 6.79 -9.52
N ARG A 223 22.02 6.60 -10.84
CA ARG A 223 20.94 7.13 -11.70
C ARG A 223 19.72 6.25 -11.53
N ILE A 224 18.72 6.71 -10.77
CA ILE A 224 17.48 5.97 -10.54
C ILE A 224 16.48 6.31 -11.65
N VAL A 225 15.91 5.27 -12.27
CA VAL A 225 14.88 5.40 -13.33
C VAL A 225 13.63 4.65 -12.86
N LEU A 226 12.51 5.36 -12.76
CA LEU A 226 11.20 4.79 -12.42
C LEU A 226 10.51 4.37 -13.72
N CYS A 227 10.31 3.07 -13.91
CA CYS A 227 9.63 2.52 -15.08
C CYS A 227 8.16 2.32 -14.77
N ALA A 228 7.33 3.29 -15.14
CA ALA A 228 5.90 3.28 -14.88
C ALA A 228 5.15 2.47 -15.92
N ASP A 229 4.15 1.71 -15.49
CA ASP A 229 3.16 1.13 -16.39
C ASP A 229 2.26 2.26 -16.95
N ASP A 230 2.06 2.32 -18.27
CA ASP A 230 1.17 3.28 -18.90
C ASP A 230 -0.21 2.67 -19.15
N ASP A 231 -1.07 2.73 -18.14
CA ASP A 231 -2.45 2.23 -18.17
C ASP A 231 -3.46 3.25 -18.73
N ALA A 232 -3.02 4.36 -19.33
CA ALA A 232 -3.90 5.46 -19.80
C ALA A 232 -4.98 4.98 -20.78
N ASN A 233 -4.72 3.93 -21.55
CA ASN A 233 -5.66 3.34 -22.51
C ASN A 233 -6.52 2.23 -21.93
N ASP A 234 -6.30 1.81 -20.69
CA ASP A 234 -7.07 0.76 -20.04
C ASP A 234 -8.32 1.34 -19.34
N LYS A 235 -9.39 1.57 -20.14
CA LYS A 235 -10.67 2.09 -19.63
C LYS A 235 -11.34 1.18 -18.62
N THR A 236 -10.92 -0.08 -18.51
CA THR A 236 -11.46 -1.02 -17.52
C THR A 236 -10.90 -0.75 -16.12
N LYS A 237 -9.70 -0.19 -16.03
CA LYS A 237 -9.04 0.18 -14.77
C LYS A 237 -9.35 1.62 -14.33
N HIS A 238 -9.41 2.55 -15.28
CA HIS A 238 -9.55 3.99 -15.01
C HIS A 238 -10.52 4.64 -16.00
N ALA A 239 -11.81 4.59 -15.68
CA ALA A 239 -12.88 5.17 -16.52
C ALA A 239 -12.75 6.70 -16.69
N ASP A 240 -12.05 7.38 -15.79
CA ASP A 240 -11.78 8.83 -15.80
C ASP A 240 -10.50 9.22 -16.58
N GLY A 241 -9.81 8.24 -17.21
CA GLY A 241 -8.54 8.47 -17.91
C GLY A 241 -7.35 8.77 -16.99
N SER A 242 -7.49 8.61 -15.68
CA SER A 242 -6.39 8.77 -14.74
C SER A 242 -5.33 7.66 -14.90
N ASN A 243 -4.07 8.01 -14.69
CA ASN A 243 -2.97 7.04 -14.65
C ASN A 243 -2.24 7.14 -13.30
N PRO A 244 -2.77 6.48 -12.25
CA PRO A 244 -2.18 6.53 -10.92
C PRO A 244 -0.76 5.97 -10.85
N GLY A 245 -0.43 4.98 -11.66
CA GLY A 245 0.92 4.40 -11.76
C GLY A 245 1.93 5.45 -12.18
N LYS A 246 1.67 6.11 -13.31
CA LYS A 246 2.52 7.18 -13.86
C LYS A 246 2.65 8.37 -12.89
N ALA A 247 1.54 8.83 -12.31
CA ALA A 247 1.55 9.94 -11.35
C ALA A 247 2.41 9.61 -10.10
N LYS A 248 2.31 8.38 -9.58
CA LYS A 248 3.10 7.93 -8.43
C LYS A 248 4.58 7.73 -8.79
N ALA A 249 4.89 7.27 -10.01
CA ALA A 249 6.26 7.17 -10.50
C ALA A 249 6.92 8.54 -10.60
N HIS A 250 6.25 9.54 -11.18
CA HIS A 250 6.76 10.92 -11.22
C HIS A 250 7.01 11.48 -9.82
N LYS A 251 6.07 11.28 -8.88
CA LYS A 251 6.26 11.70 -7.48
C LYS A 251 7.46 11.01 -6.83
N ALA A 252 7.64 9.72 -7.08
CA ALA A 252 8.77 8.97 -6.55
C ALA A 252 10.10 9.44 -7.16
N ALA A 253 10.17 9.64 -8.48
CA ALA A 253 11.34 10.15 -9.18
C ALA A 253 11.75 11.53 -8.65
N GLN A 254 10.81 12.46 -8.56
CA GLN A 254 11.05 13.80 -8.01
C GLN A 254 11.61 13.75 -6.58
N ALA A 255 11.08 12.87 -5.74
CA ALA A 255 11.49 12.77 -4.33
C ALA A 255 12.92 12.26 -4.13
N VAL A 256 13.50 11.56 -5.13
CA VAL A 256 14.84 10.97 -5.05
C VAL A 256 15.83 11.51 -6.08
N GLY A 257 15.47 12.57 -6.82
CA GLY A 257 16.30 13.09 -7.91
C GLY A 257 16.51 12.05 -9.02
N GLY A 258 15.49 11.27 -9.32
CA GLY A 258 15.46 10.28 -10.40
C GLY A 258 14.67 10.80 -11.62
N VAL A 259 14.48 9.92 -12.60
CA VAL A 259 13.70 10.19 -13.83
C VAL A 259 12.62 9.11 -14.02
N VAL A 260 11.62 9.39 -14.88
CA VAL A 260 10.59 8.44 -15.30
C VAL A 260 10.77 8.14 -16.76
#